data_38d7020b09c483453289b5b9de39a7a1
#
_entry.id   38d7020b09c483453289b5b9de39a7a1
#
_cell.length_a   1.000
_cell.length_b   1.000
_cell.length_c   1.000
_cell.angle_alpha   90.00
_cell.angle_beta   90.00
_cell.angle_gamma   90.00
#
_symmetry.space_group_name_H-M   'P 1'
#
loop_
_entity.id
_entity.type
_entity.pdbx_description
1 polymer ?
#
loop_
_entity_poly.entity_id
_entity_poly.type
_entity_poly.pdbx_seq_one_letter_code
_entity_poly.pdbx_strand_id
1 'polypeptide(L)'
;MGRIIAVANQKGGVGKSTTAINLSACLAEKGKKVLAIDIDPQGNTTSGFGVEKNELENTVYELILGECSVEECLIKNVVKNVSIIPSNVNLAAAEIELIGVDKKEYILKNEIDWIRDQYDFIIIDCPPSLSMLTINAMTTADTVLVPIQCEYYALEGLSQLIHTVNLVRERLNPTLDIEGIVFTMYLSLIHISEPTRR
;
A
#
# COMPACT_ATOMS: atom_id res chain seq x y z
N MET A 1 -6.67 -10.14 -15.86
CA MET A 1 -5.82 -9.01 -15.43
C MET A 1 -6.03 -8.80 -13.93
N GLY A 2 -4.98 -8.89 -13.12
CA GLY A 2 -5.08 -8.76 -11.67
C GLY A 2 -5.56 -7.37 -11.25
N ARG A 3 -6.38 -7.29 -10.19
CA ARG A 3 -6.85 -6.03 -9.63
C ARG A 3 -5.81 -5.46 -8.66
N ILE A 4 -5.41 -4.20 -8.84
CA ILE A 4 -4.41 -3.53 -8.02
C ILE A 4 -5.11 -2.55 -7.08
N ILE A 5 -4.90 -2.73 -5.77
CA ILE A 5 -5.52 -1.93 -4.71
C ILE A 5 -4.40 -1.30 -3.86
N ALA A 6 -4.30 0.03 -3.83
CA ALA A 6 -3.42 0.73 -2.92
C ALA A 6 -4.14 0.96 -1.57
N VAL A 7 -3.50 0.59 -0.47
CA VAL A 7 -4.00 0.85 0.89
C VAL A 7 -3.30 2.10 1.41
N ALA A 8 -3.99 3.24 1.40
CA ALA A 8 -3.40 4.52 1.67
C ALA A 8 -4.18 5.37 2.68
N ASN A 9 -3.46 6.04 3.55
CA ASN A 9 -3.92 7.13 4.40
C ASN A 9 -2.69 7.88 4.90
N GLN A 10 -2.73 9.21 4.92
CA GLN A 10 -1.63 10.05 5.41
C GLN A 10 -1.44 9.97 6.93
N LYS A 11 -2.46 9.54 7.69
CA LYS A 11 -2.35 9.39 9.14
C LYS A 11 -1.63 8.09 9.48
N GLY A 12 -0.62 8.18 10.36
CA GLY A 12 0.04 7.01 10.94
C GLY A 12 -0.87 6.27 11.92
N GLY A 13 -0.66 4.95 12.09
CA GLY A 13 -1.38 4.15 13.08
C GLY A 13 -2.84 3.84 12.79
N VAL A 14 -3.37 4.15 11.60
CA VAL A 14 -4.78 3.87 11.23
C VAL A 14 -5.02 2.44 10.76
N GLY A 15 -4.02 1.57 10.79
CA GLY A 15 -4.15 0.16 10.42
C GLY A 15 -3.97 -0.13 8.93
N LYS A 16 -3.19 0.67 8.16
CA LYS A 16 -2.89 0.41 6.75
C LYS A 16 -2.25 -0.97 6.54
N SER A 17 -1.08 -1.20 7.14
CA SER A 17 -0.38 -2.49 7.02
C SER A 17 -1.20 -3.66 7.55
N THR A 18 -1.91 -3.47 8.68
CA THR A 18 -2.83 -4.47 9.20
C THR A 18 -3.94 -4.81 8.19
N THR A 19 -4.50 -3.80 7.52
CA THR A 19 -5.51 -4.00 6.47
C THR A 19 -4.91 -4.71 5.25
N ALA A 20 -3.74 -4.30 4.79
CA ALA A 20 -3.05 -4.91 3.65
C ALA A 20 -2.74 -6.40 3.90
N ILE A 21 -2.19 -6.74 5.06
CA ILE A 21 -1.86 -8.11 5.47
C ILE A 21 -3.12 -8.97 5.53
N ASN A 22 -4.15 -8.53 6.28
CA ASN A 22 -5.35 -9.32 6.50
C ASN A 22 -6.18 -9.45 5.22
N LEU A 23 -6.28 -8.41 4.39
CA LEU A 23 -6.95 -8.48 3.10
C LEU A 23 -6.27 -9.50 2.18
N SER A 24 -4.93 -9.45 2.09
CA SER A 24 -4.14 -10.40 1.30
C SER A 24 -4.34 -11.83 1.77
N ALA A 25 -4.29 -12.08 3.08
CA ALA A 25 -4.49 -13.40 3.66
C ALA A 25 -5.91 -13.94 3.44
N CYS A 26 -6.94 -13.11 3.65
CA CYS A 26 -8.34 -13.50 3.43
C CYS A 26 -8.66 -13.79 1.95
N LEU A 27 -8.08 -13.03 1.02
CA LEU A 27 -8.21 -13.32 -0.42
C LEU A 27 -7.53 -14.64 -0.78
N ALA A 28 -6.33 -14.87 -0.25
CA ALA A 28 -5.57 -16.11 -0.46
C ALA A 28 -6.27 -17.34 0.13
N GLU A 29 -6.92 -17.22 1.28
CA GLU A 29 -7.76 -18.26 1.87
C GLU A 29 -8.95 -18.64 0.97
N LYS A 30 -9.47 -17.67 0.23
CA LYS A 30 -10.50 -17.88 -0.81
C LYS A 30 -9.95 -18.44 -2.13
N GLY A 31 -8.68 -18.86 -2.15
CA GLY A 31 -8.03 -19.47 -3.32
C GLY A 31 -7.53 -18.47 -4.36
N LYS A 32 -7.49 -17.17 -4.05
CA LYS A 32 -6.94 -16.14 -4.94
C LYS A 32 -5.43 -16.09 -4.85
N LYS A 33 -4.78 -15.85 -5.99
CA LYS A 33 -3.34 -15.56 -6.03
C LYS A 33 -3.14 -14.08 -5.72
N VAL A 34 -2.40 -13.77 -4.66
CA VAL A 34 -2.20 -12.41 -4.18
C VAL A 34 -0.72 -12.04 -4.19
N LEU A 35 -0.41 -10.84 -4.67
CA LEU A 35 0.86 -10.18 -4.47
C LEU A 35 0.66 -9.04 -3.48
N ALA A 36 1.39 -9.06 -2.37
CA ALA A 36 1.54 -7.91 -1.49
C ALA A 36 2.79 -7.13 -1.92
N ILE A 37 2.70 -5.80 -1.94
CA ILE A 37 3.83 -4.91 -2.19
C ILE A 37 3.91 -3.96 -1.00
N ASP A 38 4.99 -4.02 -0.26
CA ASP A 38 5.25 -3.10 0.84
C ASP A 38 6.08 -1.93 0.32
N ILE A 39 5.52 -0.72 0.33
CA ILE A 39 6.25 0.50 -0.06
C ILE A 39 6.39 1.49 1.11
N ASP A 40 6.21 1.01 2.34
CA ASP A 40 6.52 1.76 3.55
C ASP A 40 7.96 1.43 3.99
N PRO A 41 8.87 2.42 4.16
CA PRO A 41 10.22 2.19 4.69
C PRO A 41 10.24 1.49 6.06
N GLN A 42 9.15 1.53 6.81
CA GLN A 42 9.03 0.80 8.07
C GLN A 42 8.95 -0.72 7.87
N GLY A 43 8.55 -1.21 6.70
CA GLY A 43 8.49 -2.62 6.36
C GLY A 43 7.54 -3.42 7.27
N ASN A 44 6.41 -2.82 7.66
CA ASN A 44 5.47 -3.46 8.60
C ASN A 44 4.72 -4.62 7.94
N THR A 45 4.33 -4.49 6.67
CA THR A 45 3.71 -5.57 5.90
C THR A 45 4.71 -6.70 5.65
N THR A 46 5.96 -6.36 5.36
CA THR A 46 7.06 -7.32 5.21
C THR A 46 7.24 -8.18 6.46
N SER A 47 7.41 -7.53 7.62
CA SER A 47 7.53 -8.23 8.90
C SER A 47 6.26 -9.01 9.27
N GLY A 48 5.07 -8.46 8.91
CA GLY A 48 3.78 -9.10 9.17
C GLY A 48 3.58 -10.42 8.42
N PHE A 49 4.26 -10.61 7.29
CA PHE A 49 4.32 -11.90 6.58
C PHE A 49 5.50 -12.78 7.02
N GLY A 50 6.22 -12.42 8.09
CA GLY A 50 7.32 -13.20 8.65
C GLY A 50 8.62 -13.12 7.88
N VAL A 51 8.80 -12.08 7.05
CA VAL A 51 10.03 -11.86 6.28
C VAL A 51 11.00 -11.02 7.10
N GLU A 52 12.25 -11.51 7.25
CA GLU A 52 13.33 -10.82 7.95
C GLU A 52 13.95 -9.74 7.05
N LYS A 53 13.36 -8.54 7.10
CA LYS A 53 13.65 -7.43 6.19
C LYS A 53 15.10 -6.92 6.18
N ASN A 54 15.85 -7.16 7.26
CA ASN A 54 17.24 -6.72 7.38
C ASN A 54 18.26 -7.66 6.72
N GLU A 55 17.85 -8.83 6.28
CA GLU A 55 18.69 -9.84 5.64
C GLU A 55 18.50 -9.88 4.12
N LEU A 56 17.64 -9.01 3.58
CA LEU A 56 17.31 -9.01 2.15
C LEU A 56 18.33 -8.18 1.36
N GLU A 57 18.82 -8.75 0.27
CA GLU A 57 19.67 -8.07 -0.71
C GLU A 57 18.84 -7.19 -1.65
N ASN A 58 17.65 -7.68 -2.07
CA ASN A 58 16.77 -7.00 -3.00
C ASN A 58 15.38 -6.78 -2.39
N THR A 59 14.93 -5.55 -2.45
CA THR A 59 13.63 -5.10 -1.95
C THR A 59 12.95 -4.18 -2.98
N VAL A 60 11.81 -3.62 -2.64
CA VAL A 60 11.16 -2.60 -3.46
C VAL A 60 12.05 -1.36 -3.68
N TYR A 61 13.05 -1.14 -2.81
CA TYR A 61 14.01 -0.04 -2.96
C TYR A 61 14.88 -0.23 -4.21
N GLU A 62 15.55 -1.37 -4.32
CA GLU A 62 16.40 -1.71 -5.46
C GLU A 62 15.57 -1.80 -6.76
N LEU A 63 14.32 -2.28 -6.66
CA LEU A 63 13.38 -2.32 -7.78
C LEU A 63 13.05 -0.91 -8.30
N ILE A 64 12.74 0.04 -7.40
CA ILE A 64 12.42 1.43 -7.75
C ILE A 64 13.62 2.15 -8.36
N LEU A 65 14.84 1.82 -7.95
CA LEU A 65 16.06 2.38 -8.53
C LEU A 65 16.47 1.71 -9.85
N GLY A 66 15.81 0.61 -10.24
CA GLY A 66 16.17 -0.15 -11.44
C GLY A 66 17.44 -0.98 -11.27
N GLU A 67 17.83 -1.29 -10.04
CA GLU A 67 19.01 -2.07 -9.70
C GLU A 67 18.74 -3.57 -9.66
N CYS A 68 17.48 -3.98 -9.58
CA CYS A 68 17.04 -5.37 -9.68
C CYS A 68 15.73 -5.50 -10.47
N SER A 69 15.43 -6.71 -10.93
CA SER A 69 14.16 -7.05 -11.55
C SER A 69 13.10 -7.40 -10.50
N VAL A 70 11.82 -7.42 -10.91
CA VAL A 70 10.72 -7.86 -10.04
C VAL A 70 10.95 -9.30 -9.54
N GLU A 71 11.45 -10.18 -10.40
CA GLU A 71 11.71 -11.57 -10.06
C GLU A 71 12.77 -11.75 -8.96
N GLU A 72 13.76 -10.86 -8.91
CA GLU A 72 14.86 -10.91 -7.94
C GLU A 72 14.44 -10.41 -6.55
N CYS A 73 13.50 -9.47 -6.48
CA CYS A 73 12.98 -8.98 -5.20
C CYS A 73 11.70 -9.71 -4.74
N LEU A 74 11.09 -10.57 -5.60
CA LEU A 74 9.84 -11.26 -5.31
C LEU A 74 10.04 -12.49 -4.43
N ILE A 75 9.49 -12.49 -3.23
CA ILE A 75 9.45 -13.67 -2.35
C ILE A 75 8.11 -14.39 -2.56
N LYS A 76 8.17 -15.60 -3.12
CA LYS A 76 6.98 -16.39 -3.45
C LYS A 76 6.50 -17.21 -2.26
N ASN A 77 5.17 -17.30 -2.11
CA ASN A 77 4.52 -18.16 -1.13
C ASN A 77 4.98 -17.95 0.32
N VAL A 78 5.16 -16.70 0.74
CA VAL A 78 5.39 -16.34 2.16
C VAL A 78 4.27 -16.89 3.06
N VAL A 79 3.06 -16.92 2.53
CA VAL A 79 1.90 -17.69 3.00
C VAL A 79 1.30 -18.34 1.76
N LYS A 80 0.52 -19.42 1.91
CA LYS A 80 -0.13 -20.11 0.79
C LYS A 80 -0.90 -19.09 -0.08
N ASN A 81 -0.60 -19.04 -1.37
CA ASN A 81 -1.14 -18.13 -2.37
C ASN A 81 -0.82 -16.65 -2.18
N VAL A 82 0.08 -16.29 -1.26
CA VAL A 82 0.57 -14.91 -1.10
C VAL A 82 2.05 -14.85 -1.43
N SER A 83 2.41 -13.96 -2.33
CA SER A 83 3.79 -13.54 -2.59
C SER A 83 3.98 -12.10 -2.12
N ILE A 84 5.21 -11.68 -1.86
CA ILE A 84 5.50 -10.31 -1.43
C ILE A 84 6.70 -9.73 -2.18
N ILE A 85 6.61 -8.44 -2.53
CA ILE A 85 7.76 -7.57 -2.78
C ILE A 85 8.00 -6.82 -1.47
N PRO A 86 9.11 -7.13 -0.77
CA PRO A 86 9.36 -6.62 0.58
C PRO A 86 9.94 -5.21 0.58
N SER A 87 9.88 -4.56 1.73
CA SER A 87 10.49 -3.26 2.01
C SER A 87 11.45 -3.31 3.20
N ASN A 88 12.37 -2.38 3.23
CA ASN A 88 13.22 -2.10 4.37
C ASN A 88 13.48 -0.58 4.53
N VAL A 89 14.27 -0.22 5.55
CA VAL A 89 14.57 1.19 5.88
C VAL A 89 15.28 1.95 4.75
N ASN A 90 16.00 1.26 3.85
CA ASN A 90 16.70 1.89 2.74
C ASN A 90 15.74 2.62 1.79
N LEU A 91 14.50 2.15 1.69
CA LEU A 91 13.47 2.77 0.84
C LEU A 91 13.25 4.27 1.18
N ALA A 92 13.58 4.72 2.38
CA ALA A 92 13.51 6.14 2.72
C ALA A 92 14.43 7.02 1.86
N ALA A 93 15.53 6.46 1.32
CA ALA A 93 16.44 7.18 0.44
C ALA A 93 15.87 7.37 -0.97
N ALA A 94 14.98 6.50 -1.43
CA ALA A 94 14.43 6.53 -2.78
C ALA A 94 13.79 7.89 -3.13
N GLU A 95 13.16 8.57 -2.18
CA GLU A 95 12.53 9.88 -2.42
C GLU A 95 13.55 10.95 -2.83
N ILE A 96 14.78 10.87 -2.32
CA ILE A 96 15.88 11.78 -2.67
C ILE A 96 16.50 11.37 -3.99
N GLU A 97 16.72 10.07 -4.20
CA GLU A 97 17.38 9.52 -5.39
C GLU A 97 16.53 9.67 -6.65
N LEU A 98 15.21 9.67 -6.49
CA LEU A 98 14.26 9.94 -7.58
C LEU A 98 14.18 11.44 -7.96
N ILE A 99 14.90 12.34 -7.27
CA ILE A 99 14.94 13.74 -7.68
C ILE A 99 15.65 13.84 -9.04
N GLY A 100 14.95 14.39 -10.05
CA GLY A 100 15.48 14.56 -11.40
C GLY A 100 15.30 13.35 -12.32
N VAL A 101 14.77 12.24 -11.83
CA VAL A 101 14.41 11.09 -12.67
C VAL A 101 13.16 11.44 -13.49
N ASP A 102 13.22 11.22 -14.81
CA ASP A 102 12.06 11.46 -15.69
C ASP A 102 11.00 10.37 -15.48
N LYS A 103 9.73 10.78 -15.50
CA LYS A 103 8.57 9.89 -15.31
C LYS A 103 8.63 9.01 -14.03
N LYS A 104 9.25 9.52 -13.00
CA LYS A 104 9.42 8.83 -11.71
C LYS A 104 8.12 8.36 -11.07
N GLU A 105 6.99 8.96 -11.42
CA GLU A 105 5.65 8.58 -10.95
C GLU A 105 5.17 7.23 -11.50
N TYR A 106 5.80 6.72 -12.56
CA TYR A 106 5.41 5.51 -13.28
C TYR A 106 6.35 4.33 -13.06
N ILE A 107 7.41 4.47 -12.25
CA ILE A 107 8.44 3.44 -12.11
C ILE A 107 7.81 2.14 -11.59
N LEU A 108 7.09 2.19 -10.47
CA LEU A 108 6.44 1.00 -9.91
C LEU A 108 5.42 0.40 -10.90
N LYS A 109 4.66 1.24 -11.60
CA LYS A 109 3.70 0.79 -12.60
C LYS A 109 4.36 -0.03 -13.71
N ASN A 110 5.46 0.48 -14.25
CA ASN A 110 6.17 -0.17 -15.35
C ASN A 110 6.66 -1.57 -14.94
N GLU A 111 7.17 -1.71 -13.72
CA GLU A 111 7.67 -2.98 -13.19
C GLU A 111 6.52 -3.97 -12.91
N ILE A 112 5.43 -3.50 -12.33
CA ILE A 112 4.31 -4.37 -11.91
C ILE A 112 3.43 -4.80 -13.09
N ASP A 113 3.31 -3.99 -14.14
CA ASP A 113 2.51 -4.33 -15.33
C ASP A 113 2.97 -5.65 -15.98
N TRP A 114 4.28 -6.02 -15.91
CA TRP A 114 4.82 -7.26 -16.45
C TRP A 114 4.35 -8.53 -15.74
N ILE A 115 4.08 -8.44 -14.45
CA ILE A 115 3.68 -9.62 -13.62
C ILE A 115 2.20 -9.58 -13.23
N ARG A 116 1.49 -8.50 -13.56
CA ARG A 116 0.12 -8.26 -13.11
C ARG A 116 -0.82 -9.43 -13.43
N ASP A 117 -0.71 -10.04 -14.59
CA ASP A 117 -1.60 -11.13 -15.03
C ASP A 117 -1.33 -12.47 -14.32
N GLN A 118 -0.26 -12.57 -13.54
CA GLN A 118 0.07 -13.76 -12.76
C GLN A 118 -0.73 -13.83 -11.44
N TYR A 119 -1.37 -12.72 -11.04
CA TYR A 119 -2.10 -12.58 -9.78
C TYR A 119 -3.56 -12.18 -10.01
N ASP A 120 -4.44 -12.60 -9.10
CA ASP A 120 -5.84 -12.15 -9.08
C ASP A 120 -5.94 -10.76 -8.44
N PHE A 121 -5.14 -10.52 -7.39
CA PHE A 121 -5.06 -9.26 -6.66
C PHE A 121 -3.61 -8.86 -6.38
N ILE A 122 -3.35 -7.56 -6.43
CA ILE A 122 -2.11 -6.93 -5.99
C ILE A 122 -2.48 -5.88 -4.95
N ILE A 123 -1.95 -6.00 -3.74
CA ILE A 123 -2.24 -5.10 -2.61
C ILE A 123 -0.97 -4.32 -2.30
N ILE A 124 -1.03 -2.99 -2.40
CA ILE A 124 0.11 -2.10 -2.15
C ILE A 124 -0.09 -1.41 -0.81
N ASP A 125 0.78 -1.68 0.17
CA ASP A 125 0.77 -0.99 1.47
C ASP A 125 1.60 0.30 1.38
N CYS A 126 0.95 1.43 1.60
CA CYS A 126 1.54 2.76 1.44
C CYS A 126 2.04 3.34 2.77
N PRO A 127 3.12 4.18 2.76
CA PRO A 127 3.58 4.90 3.93
C PRO A 127 2.55 5.93 4.44
N PRO A 128 2.69 6.43 5.68
CA PRO A 128 1.83 7.47 6.25
C PRO A 128 2.19 8.87 5.72
N SER A 129 2.31 9.01 4.42
CA SER A 129 2.66 10.27 3.74
C SER A 129 2.04 10.29 2.35
N LEU A 130 1.86 11.48 1.79
CA LEU A 130 1.48 11.66 0.38
C LEU A 130 2.74 11.97 -0.46
N SER A 131 3.77 11.19 -0.26
CA SER A 131 5.08 11.31 -0.89
C SER A 131 5.13 10.68 -2.28
N MET A 132 6.30 10.71 -2.92
CA MET A 132 6.53 10.10 -4.24
C MET A 132 6.23 8.59 -4.25
N LEU A 133 6.50 7.89 -3.16
CA LEU A 133 6.17 6.47 -3.03
C LEU A 133 4.65 6.24 -3.11
N THR A 134 3.87 7.02 -2.36
CA THR A 134 2.40 6.93 -2.41
C THR A 134 1.84 7.32 -3.78
N ILE A 135 2.46 8.30 -4.47
CA ILE A 135 2.08 8.66 -5.85
C ILE A 135 2.35 7.48 -6.80
N ASN A 136 3.49 6.80 -6.69
CA ASN A 136 3.78 5.59 -7.46
C ASN A 136 2.74 4.49 -7.23
N ALA A 137 2.35 4.25 -5.96
CA ALA A 137 1.28 3.30 -5.67
C ALA A 137 -0.04 3.67 -6.35
N MET A 138 -0.47 4.94 -6.24
CA MET A 138 -1.72 5.42 -6.82
C MET A 138 -1.69 5.44 -8.36
N THR A 139 -0.52 5.70 -8.96
CA THR A 139 -0.34 5.64 -10.41
C THR A 139 -0.44 4.20 -10.93
N THR A 140 -0.01 3.23 -10.12
CA THR A 140 -0.04 1.80 -10.43
C THR A 140 -1.43 1.18 -10.17
N ALA A 141 -2.14 1.65 -9.16
CA ALA A 141 -3.38 1.05 -8.67
C ALA A 141 -4.59 1.31 -9.57
N ASP A 142 -5.55 0.37 -9.55
CA ASP A 142 -6.90 0.58 -10.09
C ASP A 142 -7.76 1.36 -9.10
N THR A 143 -7.58 1.08 -7.79
CA THR A 143 -8.38 1.70 -6.73
C THR A 143 -7.57 1.93 -5.46
N VAL A 144 -8.06 2.86 -4.62
CA VAL A 144 -7.51 3.17 -3.30
C VAL A 144 -8.47 2.72 -2.21
N LEU A 145 -8.03 1.84 -1.32
CA LEU A 145 -8.72 1.46 -0.10
C LEU A 145 -8.22 2.32 1.06
N VAL A 146 -9.13 2.93 1.81
CA VAL A 146 -8.79 3.94 2.82
C VAL A 146 -9.15 3.45 4.23
N PRO A 147 -8.19 2.93 5.00
CA PRO A 147 -8.39 2.63 6.42
C PRO A 147 -8.49 3.92 7.23
N ILE A 148 -9.53 4.03 8.06
CA ILE A 148 -9.80 5.22 8.88
C ILE A 148 -10.15 4.78 10.31
N GLN A 149 -9.56 5.44 11.31
CA GLN A 149 -10.04 5.35 12.69
C GLN A 149 -11.31 6.21 12.86
N CYS A 150 -12.24 5.76 13.70
CA CYS A 150 -13.46 6.50 14.04
C CYS A 150 -13.15 7.67 15.00
N GLU A 151 -12.43 8.68 14.53
CA GLU A 151 -12.03 9.87 15.28
C GLU A 151 -12.45 11.15 14.54
N TYR A 152 -12.68 12.22 15.30
CA TYR A 152 -13.11 13.51 14.73
C TYR A 152 -12.15 14.06 13.67
N TYR A 153 -10.85 13.97 13.91
CA TYR A 153 -9.82 14.45 12.95
C TYR A 153 -9.62 13.56 11.73
N ALA A 154 -10.27 12.41 11.66
CA ALA A 154 -10.14 11.51 10.51
C ALA A 154 -10.73 12.11 9.22
N LEU A 155 -11.73 12.98 9.34
CA LEU A 155 -12.37 13.63 8.18
C LEU A 155 -11.46 14.62 7.46
N GLU A 156 -10.61 15.33 8.18
CA GLU A 156 -9.63 16.25 7.56
C GLU A 156 -8.61 15.49 6.72
N GLY A 157 -8.03 14.42 7.30
CA GLY A 157 -7.10 13.56 6.57
C GLY A 157 -7.74 12.88 5.36
N LEU A 158 -9.01 12.49 5.46
CA LEU A 158 -9.75 11.91 4.34
C LEU A 158 -9.91 12.93 3.19
N SER A 159 -10.24 14.18 3.51
CA SER A 159 -10.42 15.24 2.50
C SER A 159 -9.11 15.50 1.72
N GLN A 160 -7.96 15.52 2.41
CA GLN A 160 -6.66 15.71 1.77
C GLN A 160 -6.28 14.50 0.89
N LEU A 161 -6.57 13.27 1.34
CA LEU A 161 -6.35 12.07 0.53
C LEU A 161 -7.22 12.07 -0.73
N ILE A 162 -8.51 12.39 -0.61
CA ILE A 162 -9.43 12.49 -1.76
C ILE A 162 -8.93 13.54 -2.76
N HIS A 163 -8.46 14.69 -2.27
CA HIS A 163 -7.86 15.70 -3.13
C HIS A 163 -6.65 15.15 -3.91
N THR A 164 -5.76 14.43 -3.23
CA THR A 164 -4.59 13.80 -3.87
C THR A 164 -5.01 12.73 -4.88
N VAL A 165 -5.98 11.87 -4.56
CA VAL A 165 -6.52 10.87 -5.51
C VAL A 165 -7.06 11.56 -6.77
N ASN A 166 -7.79 12.67 -6.62
CA ASN A 166 -8.30 13.44 -7.77
C ASN A 166 -7.17 14.03 -8.62
N LEU A 167 -6.12 14.57 -8.01
CA LEU A 167 -4.95 15.09 -8.74
C LEU A 167 -4.22 13.98 -9.51
N VAL A 168 -4.05 12.80 -8.88
CA VAL A 168 -3.45 11.64 -9.57
C VAL A 168 -4.34 11.17 -10.71
N ARG A 169 -5.67 11.13 -10.51
CA ARG A 169 -6.64 10.79 -11.56
C ARG A 169 -6.56 11.73 -12.74
N GLU A 170 -6.48 13.02 -12.50
CA GLU A 170 -6.44 14.03 -13.56
C GLU A 170 -5.13 14.03 -14.37
N ARG A 171 -4.00 13.73 -13.73
CA ARG A 171 -2.68 13.96 -14.32
C ARG A 171 -1.91 12.70 -14.68
N LEU A 172 -2.10 11.61 -13.94
CA LEU A 172 -1.23 10.43 -13.99
C LEU A 172 -2.00 9.13 -14.29
N ASN A 173 -3.15 8.90 -13.65
CA ASN A 173 -3.91 7.66 -13.77
C ASN A 173 -5.42 7.94 -13.88
N PRO A 174 -5.94 8.17 -15.09
CA PRO A 174 -7.35 8.53 -15.30
C PRO A 174 -8.36 7.47 -14.83
N THR A 175 -7.94 6.23 -14.64
CA THR A 175 -8.79 5.13 -14.20
C THR A 175 -8.82 4.92 -12.69
N LEU A 176 -7.98 5.65 -11.94
CA LEU A 176 -7.91 5.53 -10.48
C LEU A 176 -9.25 5.91 -9.84
N ASP A 177 -9.75 5.04 -8.96
CA ASP A 177 -10.95 5.31 -8.18
C ASP A 177 -10.78 4.95 -6.70
N ILE A 178 -11.75 5.29 -5.86
CA ILE A 178 -11.77 4.90 -4.46
C ILE A 178 -12.50 3.56 -4.33
N GLU A 179 -11.81 2.53 -3.81
CA GLU A 179 -12.40 1.23 -3.51
C GLU A 179 -13.45 1.32 -2.42
N GLY A 180 -13.14 2.09 -1.39
CA GLY A 180 -13.99 2.30 -0.23
C GLY A 180 -13.20 2.71 1.00
N ILE A 181 -13.93 2.80 2.11
CA ILE A 181 -13.41 3.16 3.42
C ILE A 181 -13.54 1.95 4.36
N VAL A 182 -12.46 1.63 5.08
CA VAL A 182 -12.48 0.60 6.14
C VAL A 182 -12.35 1.30 7.48
N PHE A 183 -13.38 1.18 8.31
CA PHE A 183 -13.31 1.66 9.69
C PHE A 183 -12.48 0.68 10.52
N THR A 184 -11.37 1.17 11.05
CA THR A 184 -10.45 0.42 11.89
C THR A 184 -10.61 0.85 13.35
N MET A 185 -10.22 -0.04 14.29
CA MET A 185 -10.28 0.23 15.72
C MET A 185 -11.69 0.67 16.19
N TYR A 186 -12.72 0.17 15.51
CA TYR A 186 -14.09 0.45 15.84
C TYR A 186 -14.45 -0.23 17.16
N LEU A 187 -14.38 0.54 18.24
CA LEU A 187 -14.92 0.14 19.53
C LEU A 187 -16.41 0.40 19.48
N SER A 188 -17.23 -0.63 19.73
CA SER A 188 -18.68 -0.47 19.73
C SER A 188 -19.06 0.72 20.63
N LEU A 189 -19.86 1.62 20.10
CA LEU A 189 -20.21 2.93 20.69
C LEU A 189 -20.94 2.86 22.05
N ILE A 190 -21.04 1.71 22.70
CA ILE A 190 -21.64 1.55 24.02
C ILE A 190 -21.00 2.49 25.06
N HIS A 191 -19.70 2.81 24.90
CA HIS A 191 -19.00 3.75 25.79
C HIS A 191 -19.00 5.22 25.34
N ILE A 192 -19.44 5.52 24.10
CA ILE A 192 -19.44 6.89 23.57
C ILE A 192 -20.83 7.52 23.62
N SER A 193 -21.90 6.74 23.73
CA SER A 193 -23.28 7.20 23.65
C SER A 193 -24.03 7.31 24.99
N GLU A 194 -23.42 6.99 26.11
CA GLU A 194 -24.02 7.32 27.40
C GLU A 194 -23.68 8.77 27.80
N PRO A 195 -24.66 9.70 27.73
CA PRO A 195 -24.45 10.99 28.35
C PRO A 195 -24.27 10.77 29.86
N THR A 196 -23.11 11.16 30.37
CA THR A 196 -22.92 11.30 31.83
C THR A 196 -24.01 12.20 32.37
N ARG A 197 -25.10 11.61 32.87
CA ARG A 197 -26.06 12.32 33.70
C ARG A 197 -25.34 12.66 35.00
N ARG A 198 -24.96 13.93 35.15
CA ARG A 198 -24.76 14.54 36.47
C ARG A 198 -26.09 15.02 37.01
#